data_1fc1cc9d38733cbd9b1fb65577ec6597
#
_entry.id   1fc1cc9d38733cbd9b1fb65577ec6597
#
_cell.length_a   1.000
_cell.length_b   1.000
_cell.length_c   1.000
_cell.angle_alpha   90.00
_cell.angle_beta   90.00
_cell.angle_gamma   90.00
#
_symmetry.space_group_name_H-M   'P 1'
#
loop_
_entity.id
_entity.type
_entity.pdbx_description
1 polymer ?
#
loop_
_entity_poly.entity_id
_entity_poly.type
_entity_poly.pdbx_seq_one_letter_code
_entity_poly.pdbx_strand_id
1 'polypeptide(L)'
;MKKVLTTLCAVAMLAGCTAGGSKKSSTSTSSAKEETTATVMVGTGSVTNVSNKVKEGADTTAQFDTVFASVVLEGNVIKYVYFDVAQDKVTYDATGHVTSDNTASTSKKELGDKYGMKDKSSIKKEWYEQVEALEKWAVGKTVEEVLNMP
;
A
#
# COMPACT_ATOMS: atom_id res chain seq x y z
N MET A 1 2.30 20.68 19.91
CA MET A 1 1.81 19.94 18.74
C MET A 1 3.00 19.73 17.82
N LYS A 2 3.60 18.52 17.84
CA LYS A 2 4.77 18.21 17.01
C LYS A 2 4.27 17.53 15.74
N LYS A 3 4.50 18.18 14.60
CA LYS A 3 4.20 17.63 13.28
C LYS A 3 5.14 16.46 13.01
N VAL A 4 4.59 15.24 12.88
CA VAL A 4 5.33 14.08 12.42
C VAL A 4 5.42 14.19 10.91
N LEU A 5 6.60 14.56 10.43
CA LEU A 5 6.92 14.61 9.01
C LEU A 5 7.18 13.18 8.53
N THR A 6 6.22 12.59 7.85
CA THR A 6 6.37 11.25 7.25
C THR A 6 7.21 11.37 5.99
N THR A 7 8.44 10.92 6.05
CA THR A 7 9.33 10.86 4.88
C THR A 7 8.88 9.70 3.98
N LEU A 8 8.31 10.06 2.85
CA LEU A 8 7.96 9.10 1.79
C LEU A 8 9.21 8.75 1.00
N CYS A 9 9.68 7.51 1.10
CA CYS A 9 10.85 7.03 0.35
C CYS A 9 10.57 6.97 -1.15
N ALA A 10 11.50 7.54 -1.92
CA ALA A 10 11.51 7.54 -3.36
C ALA A 10 11.60 6.12 -3.93
N VAL A 11 10.73 5.81 -4.87
CA VAL A 11 10.76 4.57 -5.66
C VAL A 11 11.92 4.65 -6.65
N ALA A 12 12.92 3.79 -6.48
CA ALA A 12 14.01 3.62 -7.43
C ALA A 12 13.52 2.91 -8.70
N MET A 13 13.67 3.52 -9.85
CA MET A 13 13.39 2.92 -11.15
C MET A 13 14.46 1.89 -11.50
N LEU A 14 14.05 0.64 -11.70
CA LEU A 14 14.86 -0.40 -12.34
C LEU A 14 14.66 -0.31 -13.85
N ALA A 15 15.69 0.17 -14.55
CA ALA A 15 15.76 0.14 -16.00
C ALA A 15 16.10 -1.30 -16.46
N GLY A 16 15.15 -1.95 -17.13
CA GLY A 16 15.36 -3.25 -17.77
C GLY A 16 15.94 -3.09 -19.16
N CYS A 17 17.06 -3.75 -19.42
CA CYS A 17 17.76 -3.78 -20.70
C CYS A 17 16.99 -4.60 -21.75
N THR A 18 16.79 -4.03 -22.94
CA THR A 18 16.37 -4.78 -24.13
C THR A 18 17.58 -5.06 -25.03
N ALA A 19 17.82 -6.32 -25.34
CA ALA A 19 18.77 -6.75 -26.35
C ALA A 19 18.09 -6.85 -27.72
N GLY A 20 18.81 -6.39 -28.74
CA GLY A 20 18.37 -6.09 -30.06
C GLY A 20 18.09 -7.26 -31.02
N GLY A 21 17.59 -6.91 -32.19
CA GLY A 21 17.40 -7.76 -33.36
C GLY A 21 16.93 -6.94 -34.56
N SER A 22 17.89 -6.51 -35.38
CA SER A 22 17.63 -5.86 -36.68
C SER A 22 17.00 -6.82 -37.67
N LYS A 23 15.95 -6.36 -38.42
CA LYS A 23 15.77 -6.67 -39.83
C LYS A 23 14.99 -5.55 -40.54
N LYS A 24 15.60 -5.07 -41.63
CA LYS A 24 15.12 -4.08 -42.58
C LYS A 24 14.13 -4.72 -43.54
N SER A 25 12.99 -4.06 -43.84
CA SER A 25 12.32 -4.11 -45.16
C SER A 25 11.24 -3.06 -45.29
N SER A 26 11.47 -2.19 -46.28
CA SER A 26 10.58 -1.51 -47.23
C SER A 26 9.21 -0.94 -46.85
N THR A 27 9.19 0.37 -46.96
CA THR A 27 8.20 1.35 -47.42
C THR A 27 6.81 0.84 -47.83
N SER A 28 5.79 1.30 -47.09
CA SER A 28 4.53 1.75 -47.68
C SER A 28 3.94 2.86 -46.78
N THR A 29 3.79 4.04 -47.38
CA THR A 29 3.19 5.23 -46.74
C THR A 29 1.70 5.01 -46.61
N SER A 30 1.24 4.77 -45.38
CA SER A 30 -0.13 5.01 -45.00
C SER A 30 -0.10 5.85 -43.73
N SER A 31 -0.77 7.01 -43.77
CA SER A 31 -0.97 7.88 -42.60
C SER A 31 -1.76 7.10 -41.53
N ALA A 32 -1.05 6.33 -40.76
CA ALA A 32 -1.59 5.78 -39.52
C ALA A 32 -1.44 6.87 -38.46
N LYS A 33 -2.57 7.32 -37.93
CA LYS A 33 -2.69 8.08 -36.70
C LYS A 33 -1.87 7.33 -35.64
N GLU A 34 -0.79 7.92 -35.14
CA GLU A 34 -0.04 7.37 -34.03
C GLU A 34 -0.98 7.21 -32.85
N GLU A 35 -1.50 6.02 -32.63
CA GLU A 35 -2.06 5.63 -31.34
C GLU A 35 -0.89 5.57 -30.38
N THR A 36 -0.72 6.63 -29.59
CA THR A 36 0.17 6.65 -28.43
C THR A 36 -0.38 5.62 -27.45
N THR A 37 0.09 4.38 -27.54
CA THR A 37 -0.23 3.35 -26.55
C THR A 37 0.39 3.79 -25.23
N ALA A 38 -0.46 4.22 -24.30
CA ALA A 38 0.00 4.58 -22.96
C ALA A 38 0.64 3.36 -22.30
N THR A 39 1.83 3.56 -21.73
CA THR A 39 2.55 2.48 -21.04
C THR A 39 1.79 2.09 -19.79
N VAL A 40 1.49 0.79 -19.64
CA VAL A 40 0.91 0.22 -18.43
C VAL A 40 2.05 -0.22 -17.51
N MET A 41 2.00 0.24 -16.27
CA MET A 41 2.96 -0.10 -15.22
C MET A 41 2.23 -0.72 -14.03
N VAL A 42 2.87 -1.69 -13.39
CA VAL A 42 2.39 -2.30 -12.15
C VAL A 42 3.45 -2.12 -11.09
N GLY A 43 3.05 -1.68 -9.92
CA GLY A 43 3.94 -1.50 -8.78
C GLY A 43 3.32 -2.05 -7.50
N THR A 44 4.19 -2.52 -6.60
CA THR A 44 3.83 -2.90 -5.23
C THR A 44 4.79 -2.26 -4.26
N GLY A 45 4.32 -2.01 -3.05
CA GLY A 45 5.14 -1.48 -1.96
C GLY A 45 4.58 -1.88 -0.61
N SER A 46 5.46 -1.88 0.40
CA SER A 46 5.06 -2.09 1.78
C SER A 46 5.83 -1.19 2.73
N VAL A 47 5.18 -0.82 3.84
CA VAL A 47 5.80 -0.08 4.95
C VAL A 47 5.35 -0.73 6.25
N THR A 48 6.31 -1.02 7.13
CA THR A 48 6.03 -1.54 8.46
C THR A 48 6.29 -0.46 9.51
N ASN A 49 5.28 -0.18 10.33
CA ASN A 49 5.41 0.65 11.52
C ASN A 49 5.46 -0.25 12.75
N VAL A 50 6.37 0.04 13.67
CA VAL A 50 6.51 -0.69 14.92
C VAL A 50 6.21 0.25 16.08
N SER A 51 5.36 -0.20 16.99
CA SER A 51 5.05 0.51 18.23
C SER A 51 5.10 -0.42 19.43
N ASN A 52 5.58 0.08 20.56
CA ASN A 52 5.63 -0.66 21.81
C ASN A 52 4.70 0.01 22.84
N LYS A 53 3.91 -0.81 23.53
CA LYS A 53 3.13 -0.38 24.69
C LYS A 53 3.73 -1.03 25.94
N VAL A 54 4.52 -0.26 26.67
CA VAL A 54 5.09 -0.66 27.95
C VAL A 54 4.08 -0.31 29.04
N LYS A 55 3.82 -1.25 29.95
CA LYS A 55 2.97 -1.07 31.13
C LYS A 55 3.72 -1.60 32.32
N GLU A 56 3.92 -0.77 33.34
CA GLU A 56 4.61 -1.16 34.56
C GLU A 56 3.85 -2.30 35.26
N GLY A 57 4.57 -3.35 35.62
CA GLY A 57 4.01 -4.52 36.31
C GLY A 57 3.17 -5.45 35.44
N ALA A 58 3.22 -5.28 34.11
CA ALA A 58 2.53 -6.15 33.17
C ALA A 58 3.39 -6.40 31.92
N ASP A 59 2.97 -7.38 31.10
CA ASP A 59 3.62 -7.70 29.85
C ASP A 59 3.65 -6.50 28.91
N THR A 60 4.74 -6.37 28.18
CA THR A 60 4.90 -5.36 27.12
C THR A 60 4.37 -5.92 25.80
N THR A 61 3.67 -5.10 25.03
CA THR A 61 3.20 -5.46 23.69
C THR A 61 3.96 -4.69 22.65
N ALA A 62 4.62 -5.40 21.72
CA ALA A 62 5.08 -4.85 20.45
C ALA A 62 4.01 -5.08 19.39
N GLN A 63 3.67 -4.02 18.63
CA GLN A 63 2.72 -4.09 17.54
C GLN A 63 3.43 -3.70 16.23
N PHE A 64 3.20 -4.50 15.21
CA PHE A 64 3.72 -4.33 13.86
C PHE A 64 2.52 -4.10 12.94
N ASP A 65 2.46 -2.94 12.32
CA ASP A 65 1.46 -2.60 11.31
C ASP A 65 2.15 -2.53 9.95
N THR A 66 1.99 -3.58 9.13
CA THR A 66 2.55 -3.64 7.78
C THR A 66 1.47 -3.27 6.77
N VAL A 67 1.62 -2.11 6.16
CA VAL A 67 0.77 -1.65 5.05
C VAL A 67 1.31 -2.22 3.75
N PHE A 68 0.44 -2.80 2.93
CA PHE A 68 0.71 -3.25 1.58
C PHE A 68 -0.05 -2.37 0.60
N ALA A 69 0.59 -2.02 -0.51
CA ALA A 69 -0.03 -1.30 -1.61
C ALA A 69 0.31 -1.98 -2.93
N SER A 70 -0.68 -2.08 -3.82
CA SER A 70 -0.49 -2.49 -5.21
C SER A 70 -1.16 -1.46 -6.12
N VAL A 71 -0.51 -1.07 -7.20
CA VAL A 71 -1.03 -0.04 -8.11
C VAL A 71 -0.82 -0.45 -9.55
N VAL A 72 -1.80 -0.15 -10.40
CA VAL A 72 -1.68 -0.21 -11.86
C VAL A 72 -1.86 1.19 -12.42
N LEU A 73 -0.89 1.63 -13.21
CA LEU A 73 -0.87 2.93 -13.87
C LEU A 73 -0.99 2.76 -15.38
N GLU A 74 -1.68 3.67 -16.03
CA GLU A 74 -1.60 3.90 -17.47
C GLU A 74 -1.03 5.31 -17.67
N GLY A 75 0.20 5.39 -18.13
CA GLY A 75 0.99 6.62 -18.04
C GLY A 75 1.22 6.98 -16.57
N ASN A 76 0.71 8.13 -16.12
CA ASN A 76 0.76 8.56 -14.72
C ASN A 76 -0.60 8.50 -14.01
N VAL A 77 -1.63 7.94 -14.66
CA VAL A 77 -3.00 7.85 -14.13
C VAL A 77 -3.22 6.50 -13.48
N ILE A 78 -3.75 6.51 -12.26
CA ILE A 78 -4.08 5.31 -11.49
C ILE A 78 -5.32 4.65 -12.10
N LYS A 79 -5.17 3.41 -12.56
CA LYS A 79 -6.27 2.57 -13.07
C LYS A 79 -6.79 1.59 -12.03
N TYR A 80 -5.92 1.18 -11.13
CA TYR A 80 -6.25 0.30 -10.02
C TYR A 80 -5.30 0.59 -8.87
N VAL A 81 -5.83 0.55 -7.66
CA VAL A 81 -5.04 0.58 -6.45
C VAL A 81 -5.70 -0.29 -5.39
N TYR A 82 -4.90 -0.97 -4.61
CA TYR A 82 -5.32 -1.83 -3.51
C TYR A 82 -4.43 -1.57 -2.32
N PHE A 83 -5.04 -1.36 -1.14
CA PHE A 83 -4.34 -1.25 0.12
C PHE A 83 -4.84 -2.30 1.10
N ASP A 84 -3.93 -2.87 1.86
CA ASP A 84 -4.27 -3.71 2.99
C ASP A 84 -3.25 -3.54 4.12
N VAL A 85 -3.60 -4.02 5.33
CA VAL A 85 -2.71 -3.93 6.49
C VAL A 85 -2.75 -5.26 7.25
N ALA A 86 -1.59 -5.88 7.42
CA ALA A 86 -1.38 -6.90 8.44
C ALA A 86 -0.99 -6.21 9.76
N GLN A 87 -1.72 -6.54 10.83
CA GLN A 87 -1.44 -6.02 12.17
C GLN A 87 -1.12 -7.16 13.11
N ASP A 88 0.16 -7.29 13.44
CA ASP A 88 0.68 -8.33 14.33
C ASP A 88 1.00 -7.76 15.71
N LYS A 89 0.76 -8.56 16.73
CA LYS A 89 1.09 -8.20 18.12
C LYS A 89 1.86 -9.33 18.76
N VAL A 90 2.96 -8.98 19.40
CA VAL A 90 3.74 -9.89 20.21
C VAL A 90 3.78 -9.35 21.64
N THR A 91 3.39 -10.17 22.60
CA THR A 91 3.45 -9.83 24.02
C THR A 91 4.60 -10.60 24.67
N TYR A 92 5.36 -9.93 25.51
CA TYR A 92 6.48 -10.52 26.22
C TYR A 92 6.58 -9.99 27.64
N ASP A 93 7.06 -10.84 28.54
CA ASP A 93 7.25 -10.52 29.96
C ASP A 93 8.51 -9.67 30.21
N ALA A 94 8.76 -9.33 31.46
CA ALA A 94 9.92 -8.54 31.90
C ALA A 94 11.28 -9.23 31.65
N THR A 95 11.29 -10.53 31.41
CA THR A 95 12.50 -11.32 31.09
C THR A 95 12.72 -11.44 29.57
N GLY A 96 11.79 -10.94 28.75
CA GLY A 96 11.81 -11.04 27.30
C GLY A 96 11.22 -12.35 26.75
N HIS A 97 10.59 -13.17 27.60
CA HIS A 97 9.91 -14.37 27.14
C HIS A 97 8.58 -14.00 26.47
N VAL A 98 8.31 -14.54 25.28
CA VAL A 98 7.08 -14.31 24.52
C VAL A 98 5.91 -15.03 25.22
N THR A 99 4.88 -14.26 25.54
CA THR A 99 3.66 -14.74 26.23
C THR A 99 2.42 -14.75 25.34
N SER A 100 2.50 -14.21 24.13
CA SER A 100 1.41 -14.27 23.15
C SER A 100 1.47 -15.53 22.30
N ASP A 101 0.31 -15.99 21.81
CA ASP A 101 0.25 -17.01 20.78
C ASP A 101 0.80 -16.46 19.45
N ASN A 102 1.70 -17.23 18.84
CA ASN A 102 2.26 -16.91 17.53
C ASN A 102 1.40 -17.52 16.41
N THR A 103 0.17 -17.06 16.30
CA THR A 103 -0.71 -17.44 15.18
C THR A 103 -0.52 -16.49 14.03
N ALA A 104 -0.65 -17.00 12.80
CA ALA A 104 -0.63 -16.15 11.61
C ALA A 104 -1.76 -15.12 11.71
N SER A 105 -1.42 -13.86 11.48
CA SER A 105 -2.45 -12.81 11.50
C SER A 105 -3.16 -12.71 10.17
N THR A 106 -4.43 -12.37 10.26
CA THR A 106 -5.31 -12.10 9.13
C THR A 106 -5.27 -10.59 8.86
N SER A 107 -5.25 -10.19 7.59
CA SER A 107 -5.23 -8.77 7.25
C SER A 107 -6.52 -8.05 7.68
N LYS A 108 -6.48 -6.72 7.74
CA LYS A 108 -7.66 -5.93 8.13
C LYS A 108 -8.82 -6.07 7.15
N LYS A 109 -8.52 -6.21 5.84
CA LYS A 109 -9.57 -6.48 4.85
C LYS A 109 -10.16 -7.86 4.99
N GLU A 110 -9.35 -8.89 5.22
CA GLU A 110 -9.83 -10.26 5.45
C GLU A 110 -10.64 -10.38 6.74
N LEU A 111 -10.29 -9.62 7.79
CA LEU A 111 -11.10 -9.54 9.01
C LEU A 111 -12.47 -8.92 8.75
N GLY A 112 -12.57 -7.96 7.83
CA GLY A 112 -13.82 -7.28 7.52
C GLY A 112 -14.48 -6.71 8.77
N ASP A 113 -15.74 -7.04 9.01
CA ASP A 113 -16.50 -6.58 10.18
C ASP A 113 -15.92 -7.05 11.52
N LYS A 114 -15.16 -8.16 11.52
CA LYS A 114 -14.52 -8.69 12.74
C LYS A 114 -13.38 -7.81 13.24
N TYR A 115 -12.87 -6.88 12.40
CA TYR A 115 -11.87 -5.91 12.84
C TYR A 115 -12.43 -4.95 13.90
N GLY A 116 -13.73 -4.66 13.85
CA GLY A 116 -14.47 -3.96 14.89
C GLY A 116 -14.14 -2.47 15.00
N MET A 117 -13.83 -1.81 13.89
CA MET A 117 -13.57 -0.37 13.88
C MET A 117 -14.85 0.47 13.85
N LYS A 118 -15.93 -0.04 13.27
CA LYS A 118 -17.20 0.69 13.06
C LYS A 118 -17.69 1.40 14.32
N ASP A 119 -17.65 0.74 15.47
CA ASP A 119 -18.15 1.31 16.72
C ASP A 119 -17.23 2.40 17.28
N LYS A 120 -15.97 2.37 16.96
CA LYS A 120 -14.92 3.32 17.40
C LYS A 120 -14.71 4.47 16.42
N SER A 121 -15.08 4.28 15.15
CA SER A 121 -14.92 5.26 14.10
C SER A 121 -16.01 6.35 14.20
N SER A 122 -15.60 7.61 14.06
CA SER A 122 -16.53 8.76 14.05
C SER A 122 -17.49 8.71 12.86
N ILE A 123 -17.08 8.12 11.75
CA ILE A 123 -17.90 7.97 10.53
C ILE A 123 -18.68 6.66 10.48
N LYS A 124 -18.62 5.85 11.55
CA LYS A 124 -19.35 4.58 11.69
C LYS A 124 -19.12 3.61 10.53
N LYS A 125 -17.88 3.51 10.07
CA LYS A 125 -17.44 2.62 9.01
C LYS A 125 -16.34 1.70 9.49
N GLU A 126 -16.33 0.46 8.99
CA GLU A 126 -15.23 -0.46 9.18
C GLU A 126 -13.98 0.00 8.42
N TRP A 127 -12.83 -0.52 8.80
CA TRP A 127 -11.56 -0.14 8.20
C TRP A 127 -11.53 -0.42 6.70
N TYR A 128 -12.00 -1.59 6.27
CA TYR A 128 -12.04 -1.96 4.86
C TYR A 128 -12.96 -1.03 4.05
N GLU A 129 -14.11 -0.61 4.60
CA GLU A 129 -15.02 0.32 3.92
C GLU A 129 -14.36 1.71 3.70
N GLN A 130 -13.55 2.15 4.68
CA GLN A 130 -12.85 3.44 4.59
C GLN A 130 -11.73 3.38 3.54
N VAL A 131 -10.96 2.30 3.52
CA VAL A 131 -9.86 2.13 2.57
C VAL A 131 -10.39 1.90 1.14
N GLU A 132 -11.48 1.16 0.97
CA GLU A 132 -12.12 1.01 -0.34
C GLU A 132 -12.65 2.34 -0.89
N ALA A 133 -13.12 3.24 -0.03
CA ALA A 133 -13.51 4.58 -0.45
C ALA A 133 -12.29 5.39 -0.95
N LEU A 134 -11.14 5.26 -0.27
CA LEU A 134 -9.88 5.86 -0.71
C LEU A 134 -9.41 5.28 -2.05
N GLU A 135 -9.47 3.96 -2.21
CA GLU A 135 -9.12 3.28 -3.46
C GLU A 135 -9.97 3.77 -4.63
N LYS A 136 -11.29 3.83 -4.44
CA LYS A 136 -12.22 4.36 -5.44
C LYS A 136 -11.97 5.82 -5.77
N TRP A 137 -11.62 6.63 -4.77
CA TRP A 137 -11.29 8.05 -4.97
C TRP A 137 -9.98 8.23 -5.76
N ALA A 138 -8.99 7.37 -5.54
CA ALA A 138 -7.69 7.44 -6.20
C ALA A 138 -7.71 7.01 -7.67
N VAL A 139 -8.63 6.11 -8.06
CA VAL A 139 -8.77 5.68 -9.46
C VAL A 139 -9.15 6.86 -10.36
N GLY A 140 -8.43 6.99 -11.48
CA GLY A 140 -8.58 8.10 -12.42
C GLY A 140 -7.75 9.34 -12.10
N LYS A 141 -7.12 9.40 -10.93
CA LYS A 141 -6.20 10.46 -10.52
C LYS A 141 -4.76 10.14 -10.92
N THR A 142 -3.95 11.17 -10.98
CA THR A 142 -2.50 11.01 -11.10
C THR A 142 -1.88 10.67 -9.74
N VAL A 143 -0.68 10.09 -9.76
CA VAL A 143 0.08 9.84 -8.53
C VAL A 143 0.32 11.14 -7.76
N GLU A 144 0.60 12.23 -8.47
CA GLU A 144 0.84 13.55 -7.85
C GLU A 144 -0.41 14.08 -7.13
N GLU A 145 -1.59 13.95 -7.73
CA GLU A 145 -2.86 14.36 -7.09
C GLU A 145 -3.14 13.56 -5.81
N VAL A 146 -2.78 12.27 -5.78
CA VAL A 146 -2.94 11.45 -4.59
C VAL A 146 -1.92 11.81 -3.51
N LEU A 147 -0.67 12.10 -3.88
CA LEU A 147 0.36 12.52 -2.94
C LEU A 147 0.09 13.89 -2.31
N ASN A 148 -0.61 14.76 -3.02
CA ASN A 148 -0.96 16.12 -2.58
C ASN A 148 -2.40 16.22 -2.05
N MET A 149 -3.03 15.10 -1.69
CA MET A 149 -4.36 15.17 -1.08
C MET A 149 -4.34 15.95 0.23
N PRO A 150 -5.39 16.75 0.53
CA PRO A 150 -5.46 17.62 1.69
C PRO A 150 -5.51 16.86 3.04
#